data_f914e00b64649a1db3c754e368e9c418
#
_entry.id   f914e00b64649a1db3c754e368e9c418
#
_cell.length_a   1.000
_cell.length_b   1.000
_cell.length_c   1.000
_cell.angle_alpha   90.00
_cell.angle_beta   90.00
_cell.angle_gamma   90.00
#
_symmetry.space_group_name_H-M   'P 1'
#
loop_
_entity.id
_entity.type
_entity.pdbx_description
1 polymer ?
#
loop_
_entity_poly.entity_id
_entity_poly.type
_entity_poly.pdbx_seq_one_letter_code
_entity_poly.pdbx_strand_id
1 'polypeptide(L)'
;GATSADLSTTELTHPLISVISASHALPPPVIIGSGERLPPGEVIEDDGLTDFDPDHDGLDFYEALEGMRVQVQQPIVVGPGNSSGELTVLADAGAGAELRTPRGGIVVRPADANPERIILDNALQPLPKAAVGDMLGDAITGVMDYGFGQYRLLVTSPVTHTLGGLAGEVSALVEDHRLRV
;
A
#
# COMPACT_ATOMS: atom_id res chain seq x y z
N GLY A 1 15.40 12.36 -12.52
CA GLY A 1 14.36 11.92 -11.66
C GLY A 1 14.04 13.02 -10.68
N ALA A 2 12.77 13.28 -10.42
CA ALA A 2 12.33 14.18 -9.38
C ALA A 2 13.02 13.77 -8.07
N THR A 3 13.59 14.70 -7.38
CA THR A 3 14.13 14.45 -6.05
C THR A 3 12.97 14.54 -5.07
N SER A 4 12.92 13.68 -4.07
CA SER A 4 11.92 13.67 -2.99
C SER A 4 11.77 15.01 -2.24
N ALA A 5 12.36 16.08 -2.74
CA ALA A 5 12.29 17.43 -2.21
C ALA A 5 11.06 18.23 -2.70
N ASP A 6 10.33 17.70 -3.70
CA ASP A 6 9.26 18.43 -4.35
C ASP A 6 7.86 18.10 -3.82
N LEU A 7 7.72 16.99 -3.07
CA LEU A 7 6.48 16.63 -2.39
C LEU A 7 6.53 17.09 -0.93
N SER A 8 5.49 17.80 -0.51
CA SER A 8 5.37 18.36 0.85
C SER A 8 4.02 18.01 1.44
N THR A 9 4.01 17.66 2.71
CA THR A 9 2.77 17.46 3.48
C THR A 9 2.23 18.79 3.98
N THR A 10 0.93 18.99 3.85
CA THR A 10 0.26 20.18 4.44
C THR A 10 0.04 19.97 5.94
N GLU A 11 0.68 20.75 6.77
CA GLU A 11 0.64 20.63 8.22
C GLU A 11 0.05 21.87 8.91
N LEU A 12 -0.67 21.64 10.01
CA LEU A 12 -1.05 22.67 10.97
C LEU A 12 -0.01 22.71 12.10
N THR A 13 0.89 23.70 12.08
CA THR A 13 1.93 23.82 13.09
C THR A 13 1.45 24.63 14.30
N HIS A 14 1.70 24.13 15.51
CA HIS A 14 1.33 24.78 16.78
C HIS A 14 -0.16 25.18 16.86
N PRO A 15 -1.12 24.31 16.50
CA PRO A 15 -2.53 24.68 16.49
C PRO A 15 -3.04 24.94 17.90
N LEU A 16 -3.88 25.98 18.06
CA LEU A 16 -4.75 26.11 19.24
C LEU A 16 -6.04 25.33 18.98
N ILE A 17 -6.24 24.26 19.73
CA ILE A 17 -7.38 23.36 19.56
C ILE A 17 -8.43 23.66 20.62
N SER A 18 -9.68 23.92 20.19
CA SER A 18 -10.86 23.97 21.06
C SER A 18 -11.89 22.96 20.60
N VAL A 19 -12.27 22.04 21.48
CA VAL A 19 -13.32 21.06 21.19
C VAL A 19 -14.68 21.73 21.35
N ILE A 20 -15.40 21.95 20.27
CA ILE A 20 -16.74 22.56 20.25
C ILE A 20 -17.81 21.50 20.49
N SER A 21 -17.64 20.31 19.93
CA SER A 21 -18.57 19.17 20.07
C SER A 21 -17.83 17.85 19.85
N ALA A 22 -18.43 16.74 20.29
CA ALA A 22 -17.84 15.41 20.20
C ALA A 22 -18.85 14.37 19.70
N SER A 23 -18.38 13.17 19.45
CA SER A 23 -19.23 12.02 19.09
C SER A 23 -19.96 12.16 17.75
N HIS A 24 -19.40 12.90 16.82
CA HIS A 24 -19.89 12.96 15.43
C HIS A 24 -19.42 11.74 14.65
N ALA A 25 -20.27 11.28 13.70
CA ALA A 25 -19.86 10.26 12.73
C ALA A 25 -18.70 10.78 11.88
N LEU A 26 -17.71 9.91 11.65
CA LEU A 26 -16.65 10.21 10.70
C LEU A 26 -17.21 10.19 9.27
N PRO A 27 -16.65 10.96 8.33
CA PRO A 27 -17.02 10.86 6.93
C PRO A 27 -16.79 9.43 6.42
N PRO A 28 -17.58 8.98 5.42
CA PRO A 28 -17.32 7.71 4.77
C PRO A 28 -15.91 7.69 4.17
N PRO A 29 -15.20 6.56 4.21
CA PRO A 29 -13.89 6.47 3.58
C PRO A 29 -14.01 6.51 2.05
N VAL A 30 -12.97 7.01 1.39
CA VAL A 30 -12.77 6.78 -0.04
C VAL A 30 -12.35 5.32 -0.23
N ILE A 31 -12.99 4.61 -1.14
CA ILE A 31 -12.72 3.20 -1.39
C ILE A 31 -11.64 3.07 -2.45
N ILE A 32 -10.61 2.26 -2.14
CA ILE A 32 -9.65 1.72 -3.12
C ILE A 32 -9.99 0.25 -3.32
N GLY A 33 -10.38 -0.10 -4.54
CA GLY A 33 -10.78 -1.45 -4.92
C GLY A 33 -11.96 -1.49 -5.86
N SER A 34 -12.46 -2.71 -6.13
CA SER A 34 -13.49 -3.02 -7.13
C SER A 34 -14.70 -2.11 -7.07
N GLY A 35 -14.98 -1.51 -8.21
CA GLY A 35 -16.17 -0.68 -8.43
C GLY A 35 -16.01 0.78 -8.04
N GLU A 36 -14.86 1.17 -7.50
CA GLU A 36 -14.55 2.54 -7.09
C GLU A 36 -13.22 2.99 -7.70
N ARG A 37 -12.29 3.53 -6.91
CA ARG A 37 -10.99 4.00 -7.38
C ARG A 37 -9.94 2.89 -7.35
N LEU A 38 -9.11 2.84 -8.39
CA LEU A 38 -7.90 2.00 -8.44
C LEU A 38 -6.70 2.88 -8.76
N PRO A 39 -5.55 2.67 -8.10
CA PRO A 39 -4.31 3.32 -8.51
C PRO A 39 -3.93 2.90 -9.93
N PRO A 40 -3.22 3.75 -10.68
CA PRO A 40 -2.58 3.34 -11.94
C PRO A 40 -1.69 2.12 -11.75
N GLY A 41 -1.56 1.27 -12.78
CA GLY A 41 -0.80 0.02 -12.68
C GLY A 41 0.68 0.13 -13.04
N GLU A 42 1.09 1.12 -13.84
CA GLU A 42 2.42 1.16 -14.45
C GLU A 42 3.24 2.39 -14.07
N VAL A 43 2.65 3.57 -14.16
CA VAL A 43 3.34 4.86 -14.06
C VAL A 43 3.27 5.39 -12.64
N ILE A 44 4.43 5.70 -12.06
CA ILE A 44 4.49 6.43 -10.79
C ILE A 44 4.38 7.93 -11.04
N GLU A 45 5.13 8.44 -12.04
CA GLU A 45 5.24 9.83 -12.41
C GLU A 45 5.98 9.94 -13.75
N ASP A 46 5.47 10.64 -14.74
CA ASP A 46 6.10 10.73 -16.04
C ASP A 46 6.21 12.15 -16.64
N ASP A 47 5.63 13.17 -15.99
CA ASP A 47 5.65 14.55 -16.48
C ASP A 47 6.42 15.54 -15.58
N GLY A 48 6.99 15.09 -14.49
CA GLY A 48 7.76 15.91 -13.54
C GLY A 48 6.89 16.80 -12.66
N LEU A 49 5.71 16.33 -12.28
CA LEU A 49 4.73 17.01 -11.43
C LEU A 49 4.21 18.32 -12.07
N THR A 50 4.03 18.35 -13.38
CA THR A 50 3.56 19.54 -14.09
C THR A 50 2.05 19.55 -14.33
N ASP A 51 1.49 18.39 -14.62
CA ASP A 51 0.06 18.17 -14.81
C ASP A 51 -0.46 17.28 -13.68
N PHE A 52 -1.65 17.58 -13.17
CA PHE A 52 -2.27 16.75 -12.13
C PHE A 52 -3.24 15.77 -12.78
N ASP A 53 -2.82 14.50 -12.89
CA ASP A 53 -3.58 13.46 -13.59
C ASP A 53 -3.66 12.13 -12.81
N PRO A 54 -4.40 12.08 -11.71
CA PRO A 54 -4.50 10.96 -10.79
C PRO A 54 -5.03 9.66 -11.42
N ASP A 55 -5.52 9.70 -12.64
CA ASP A 55 -5.95 8.52 -13.39
C ASP A 55 -4.80 7.85 -14.14
N HIS A 56 -3.67 8.55 -14.30
CA HIS A 56 -2.47 8.10 -15.00
C HIS A 56 -1.28 7.92 -14.07
N ASP A 57 -1.08 8.86 -13.15
CA ASP A 57 0.07 8.90 -12.27
C ASP A 57 -0.23 8.45 -10.85
N GLY A 58 0.61 7.54 -10.35
CA GLY A 58 0.48 7.03 -8.99
C GLY A 58 0.74 8.07 -7.92
N LEU A 59 1.66 9.01 -8.13
CA LEU A 59 1.89 10.10 -7.17
C LEU A 59 0.65 10.97 -7.04
N ASP A 60 0.08 11.42 -8.16
CA ASP A 60 -1.12 12.24 -8.18
C ASP A 60 -2.34 11.51 -7.62
N PHE A 61 -2.43 10.20 -7.88
CA PHE A 61 -3.48 9.38 -7.28
C PHE A 61 -3.47 9.45 -5.77
N TYR A 62 -2.29 9.26 -5.15
CA TYR A 62 -2.17 9.27 -3.69
C TYR A 62 -2.19 10.69 -3.12
N GLU A 63 -1.65 11.69 -3.83
CA GLU A 63 -1.76 13.09 -3.46
C GLU A 63 -3.23 13.53 -3.34
N ALA A 64 -4.08 13.10 -4.29
CA ALA A 64 -5.53 13.34 -4.24
C ALA A 64 -6.21 12.75 -2.99
N LEU A 65 -5.53 11.85 -2.27
CA LEU A 65 -6.05 11.16 -1.10
C LEU A 65 -5.35 11.57 0.20
N GLU A 66 -4.31 12.41 0.15
CA GLU A 66 -3.56 12.83 1.33
C GLU A 66 -4.48 13.46 2.39
N GLY A 67 -4.29 13.05 3.64
CA GLY A 67 -5.12 13.46 4.77
C GLY A 67 -6.54 12.88 4.78
N MET A 68 -6.94 12.13 3.75
CA MET A 68 -8.28 11.55 3.65
C MET A 68 -8.38 10.20 4.33
N ARG A 69 -9.58 9.91 4.82
CA ARG A 69 -9.93 8.56 5.29
C ARG A 69 -10.15 7.65 4.10
N VAL A 70 -9.35 6.59 4.01
CA VAL A 70 -9.32 5.64 2.90
C VAL A 70 -9.60 4.23 3.40
N GLN A 71 -10.23 3.42 2.57
CA GLN A 71 -10.47 2.00 2.83
C GLN A 71 -10.01 1.16 1.63
N VAL A 72 -9.09 0.24 1.88
CA VAL A 72 -8.56 -0.71 0.88
C VAL A 72 -9.37 -2.00 0.98
N GLN A 73 -9.98 -2.42 -0.12
CA GLN A 73 -10.79 -3.63 -0.20
C GLN A 73 -9.92 -4.87 -0.42
N GLN A 74 -10.25 -5.96 0.26
CA GLN A 74 -9.61 -7.27 0.12
C GLN A 74 -8.07 -7.20 0.01
N PRO A 75 -7.38 -6.56 0.97
CA PRO A 75 -5.95 -6.34 0.88
C PRO A 75 -5.17 -7.65 0.99
N ILE A 76 -4.36 -7.95 -0.04
CA ILE A 76 -3.44 -9.09 -0.07
C ILE A 76 -1.99 -8.63 0.07
N VAL A 77 -1.22 -9.31 0.91
CA VAL A 77 0.19 -9.01 1.11
C VAL A 77 1.01 -9.48 -0.09
N VAL A 78 1.82 -8.57 -0.68
CA VAL A 78 2.60 -8.86 -1.90
C VAL A 78 4.11 -8.65 -1.72
N GLY A 79 4.54 -8.19 -0.56
CA GLY A 79 5.93 -8.04 -0.17
C GLY A 79 6.17 -8.50 1.27
N PRO A 80 7.41 -8.84 1.64
CA PRO A 80 7.73 -9.14 3.03
C PRO A 80 7.55 -7.88 3.90
N GLY A 81 7.14 -8.08 5.15
CA GLY A 81 7.18 -7.00 6.14
C GLY A 81 8.61 -6.50 6.35
N ASN A 82 8.77 -5.20 6.54
CA ASN A 82 10.07 -4.60 6.79
C ASN A 82 10.39 -4.52 8.31
N SER A 83 11.58 -4.00 8.64
CA SER A 83 12.02 -3.85 10.03
C SER A 83 11.20 -2.83 10.84
N SER A 84 10.51 -1.92 10.18
CA SER A 84 9.59 -0.94 10.79
C SER A 84 8.21 -1.53 11.09
N GLY A 85 7.92 -2.74 10.60
CA GLY A 85 6.63 -3.41 10.78
C GLY A 85 5.57 -2.98 9.77
N GLU A 86 5.96 -2.31 8.69
CA GLU A 86 5.09 -1.97 7.57
C GLU A 86 4.84 -3.20 6.69
N LEU A 87 3.68 -3.23 6.04
CA LEU A 87 3.30 -4.26 5.07
C LEU A 87 2.96 -3.62 3.73
N THR A 88 3.30 -4.29 2.64
CA THR A 88 2.92 -3.88 1.28
C THR A 88 1.79 -4.77 0.79
N VAL A 89 0.69 -4.15 0.39
CA VAL A 89 -0.51 -4.84 -0.09
C VAL A 89 -0.97 -4.34 -1.45
N LEU A 90 -1.82 -5.13 -2.09
CA LEU A 90 -2.66 -4.73 -3.22
C LEU A 90 -4.12 -4.83 -2.79
N ALA A 91 -4.96 -3.98 -3.35
CA ALA A 91 -6.41 -4.10 -3.23
C ALA A 91 -6.95 -5.31 -4.04
N ASP A 92 -8.20 -5.69 -3.80
CA ASP A 92 -8.97 -6.70 -4.56
C ASP A 92 -8.25 -8.04 -4.72
N ALA A 93 -7.62 -8.51 -3.66
CA ALA A 93 -6.82 -9.74 -3.67
C ALA A 93 -5.72 -9.73 -4.77
N GLY A 94 -5.30 -8.54 -5.20
CA GLY A 94 -4.27 -8.35 -6.22
C GLY A 94 -4.76 -8.46 -7.66
N ALA A 95 -6.06 -8.29 -7.91
CA ALA A 95 -6.65 -8.38 -9.26
C ALA A 95 -6.15 -7.28 -10.21
N GLY A 96 -5.72 -6.11 -9.68
CA GLY A 96 -5.19 -4.99 -10.47
C GLY A 96 -3.70 -5.07 -10.80
N ALA A 97 -2.96 -6.07 -10.30
CA ALA A 97 -1.54 -6.20 -10.57
C ALA A 97 -1.29 -6.87 -11.92
N GLU A 98 -0.41 -6.29 -12.74
CA GLU A 98 -0.04 -6.88 -14.03
C GLU A 98 0.76 -8.16 -13.88
N LEU A 99 1.79 -8.17 -13.05
CA LEU A 99 2.68 -9.32 -12.90
C LEU A 99 2.99 -9.64 -11.45
N ARG A 100 2.64 -10.87 -11.08
CA ARG A 100 2.98 -11.45 -9.78
C ARG A 100 3.77 -12.74 -9.95
N THR A 101 4.65 -13.01 -9.01
CA THR A 101 5.32 -14.33 -8.95
C THR A 101 4.32 -15.44 -8.69
N PRO A 102 4.64 -16.72 -9.00
CA PRO A 102 3.79 -17.87 -8.63
C PRO A 102 3.50 -17.94 -7.12
N ARG A 103 4.30 -17.29 -6.29
CA ARG A 103 4.12 -17.20 -4.84
C ARG A 103 3.35 -15.95 -4.41
N GLY A 104 2.86 -15.14 -5.35
CA GLY A 104 2.01 -13.98 -5.09
C GLY A 104 2.75 -12.67 -4.84
N GLY A 105 4.08 -12.65 -4.85
CA GLY A 105 4.84 -11.40 -4.74
C GLY A 105 4.72 -10.55 -6.01
N ILE A 106 4.70 -9.22 -5.87
CA ILE A 106 4.65 -8.32 -7.02
C ILE A 106 6.03 -8.22 -7.69
N VAL A 107 6.05 -8.04 -9.00
CA VAL A 107 7.30 -7.98 -9.79
C VAL A 107 7.47 -6.59 -10.38
N VAL A 108 8.56 -5.91 -10.03
CA VAL A 108 8.94 -4.61 -10.61
C VAL A 108 9.62 -4.81 -11.95
N ARG A 109 9.25 -4.02 -12.96
CA ARG A 109 9.83 -3.97 -14.30
C ARG A 109 10.23 -2.55 -14.67
N PRO A 110 11.13 -2.34 -15.66
CA PRO A 110 11.54 -0.98 -16.07
C PRO A 110 10.39 -0.07 -16.53
N ALA A 111 9.33 -0.65 -17.11
CA ALA A 111 8.14 0.07 -17.57
C ALA A 111 6.96 -0.06 -16.63
N ASP A 112 7.15 -0.66 -15.45
CA ASP A 112 6.09 -0.93 -14.48
C ASP A 112 6.72 -0.91 -13.08
N ALA A 113 6.57 0.21 -12.43
CA ALA A 113 7.10 0.46 -11.11
C ALA A 113 6.11 0.08 -9.98
N ASN A 114 4.95 -0.43 -10.36
CA ASN A 114 3.86 -0.88 -9.50
C ASN A 114 3.36 0.23 -8.54
N PRO A 115 2.83 1.33 -9.06
CA PRO A 115 2.21 2.38 -8.23
C PRO A 115 0.98 1.89 -7.47
N GLU A 116 0.35 0.79 -7.90
CA GLU A 116 -0.80 0.18 -7.24
C GLU A 116 -0.50 -0.41 -5.86
N ARG A 117 0.77 -0.49 -5.48
CA ARG A 117 1.19 -0.96 -4.14
C ARG A 117 0.83 0.04 -3.06
N ILE A 118 0.15 -0.42 -2.04
CA ILE A 118 -0.22 0.38 -0.88
C ILE A 118 0.64 -0.07 0.30
N ILE A 119 1.33 0.88 0.93
CA ILE A 119 2.09 0.64 2.15
C ILE A 119 1.16 0.85 3.33
N LEU A 120 0.99 -0.18 4.15
CA LEU A 120 0.29 -0.09 5.43
C LEU A 120 1.31 0.26 6.51
N ASP A 121 1.05 1.34 7.23
CA ASP A 121 1.88 1.82 8.33
C ASP A 121 1.23 1.51 9.68
N ASN A 122 2.04 1.07 10.63
CA ASN A 122 1.64 0.62 11.96
C ASN A 122 1.69 1.70 13.05
N ALA A 123 1.88 2.97 12.68
CA ALA A 123 2.06 4.06 13.64
C ALA A 123 0.85 4.27 14.57
N LEU A 124 -0.37 4.06 14.06
CA LEU A 124 -1.60 4.23 14.84
C LEU A 124 -2.21 2.90 15.32
N GLN A 125 -1.98 1.82 14.59
CA GLN A 125 -2.45 0.46 14.92
C GLN A 125 -1.39 -0.58 14.59
N PRO A 126 -1.08 -1.51 15.50
CA PRO A 126 -0.16 -2.60 15.21
C PRO A 126 -0.67 -3.44 14.03
N LEU A 127 0.24 -3.79 13.12
CA LEU A 127 -0.03 -4.73 12.04
C LEU A 127 0.38 -6.16 12.45
N PRO A 128 -0.32 -7.20 11.96
CA PRO A 128 0.08 -8.57 12.18
C PRO A 128 1.40 -8.89 11.46
N LYS A 129 2.12 -9.88 11.92
CA LYS A 129 3.20 -10.49 11.12
C LYS A 129 2.55 -11.29 10.00
N ALA A 130 2.72 -10.84 8.77
CA ALA A 130 2.13 -11.46 7.61
C ALA A 130 3.19 -11.78 6.55
N ALA A 131 2.91 -12.80 5.75
CA ALA A 131 3.74 -13.23 4.64
C ALA A 131 3.05 -12.92 3.30
N VAL A 132 3.83 -12.96 2.22
CA VAL A 132 3.28 -12.83 0.86
C VAL A 132 2.16 -13.84 0.64
N GLY A 133 1.04 -13.39 0.09
CA GLY A 133 -0.15 -14.20 -0.15
C GLY A 133 -1.15 -14.23 1.01
N ASP A 134 -0.82 -13.68 2.16
CA ASP A 134 -1.77 -13.57 3.28
C ASP A 134 -2.80 -12.47 3.01
N MET A 135 -4.02 -12.66 3.48
CA MET A 135 -5.10 -11.68 3.40
C MET A 135 -5.24 -10.92 4.73
N LEU A 136 -5.48 -9.62 4.65
CA LEU A 136 -5.63 -8.76 5.83
C LEU A 136 -7.09 -8.29 5.99
N GLY A 137 -7.98 -9.26 6.27
CA GLY A 137 -9.41 -9.05 6.40
C GLY A 137 -10.13 -8.76 5.09
N ASP A 138 -11.39 -8.34 5.18
CA ASP A 138 -12.19 -7.97 4.02
C ASP A 138 -11.88 -6.54 3.55
N ALA A 139 -11.48 -5.67 4.48
CA ALA A 139 -11.07 -4.30 4.20
C ALA A 139 -10.20 -3.72 5.33
N ILE A 140 -9.29 -2.82 4.99
CA ILE A 140 -8.50 -2.04 5.94
C ILE A 140 -8.81 -0.56 5.78
N THR A 141 -9.08 0.11 6.90
CA THR A 141 -9.34 1.55 6.92
C THR A 141 -8.20 2.28 7.63
N GLY A 142 -7.79 3.41 7.05
CA GLY A 142 -6.75 4.27 7.58
C GLY A 142 -6.89 5.71 7.08
N VAL A 143 -5.85 6.49 7.33
CA VAL A 143 -5.67 7.83 6.77
C VAL A 143 -4.47 7.77 5.83
N MET A 144 -4.64 8.29 4.61
CA MET A 144 -3.53 8.42 3.67
C MET A 144 -2.60 9.52 4.14
N ASP A 145 -1.31 9.25 4.18
CA ASP A 145 -0.27 10.15 4.66
C ASP A 145 0.95 10.08 3.76
N TYR A 146 1.69 11.18 3.65
CA TYR A 146 2.98 11.21 2.99
C TYR A 146 4.10 11.37 4.02
N GLY A 147 5.08 10.50 3.96
CA GLY A 147 6.23 10.57 4.85
C GLY A 147 7.37 9.66 4.40
N PHE A 148 8.60 10.05 4.71
CA PHE A 148 9.81 9.31 4.34
C PHE A 148 9.94 9.06 2.82
N GLY A 149 9.39 9.97 1.99
CA GLY A 149 9.48 9.90 0.54
C GLY A 149 8.48 8.96 -0.12
N GLN A 150 7.39 8.58 0.56
CA GLN A 150 6.36 7.68 0.01
C GLN A 150 5.00 7.90 0.67
N TYR A 151 3.93 7.62 -0.08
CA TYR A 151 2.58 7.54 0.47
C TYR A 151 2.40 6.24 1.24
N ARG A 152 1.64 6.34 2.35
CA ARG A 152 1.33 5.22 3.25
C ARG A 152 -0.05 5.36 3.85
N LEU A 153 -0.70 4.26 4.13
CA LEU A 153 -1.97 4.23 4.85
C LEU A 153 -1.70 4.02 6.35
N LEU A 154 -1.86 5.07 7.15
CA LEU A 154 -1.82 4.98 8.61
C LEU A 154 -3.08 4.22 9.08
N VAL A 155 -2.93 2.95 9.40
CA VAL A 155 -4.07 2.09 9.76
C VAL A 155 -4.69 2.54 11.07
N THR A 156 -6.03 2.71 11.09
CA THR A 156 -6.77 3.26 12.24
C THR A 156 -7.63 2.26 12.99
N SER A 157 -7.72 1.02 12.51
CA SER A 157 -8.53 -0.04 13.14
C SER A 157 -7.76 -1.36 13.18
N PRO A 158 -8.07 -2.25 14.15
CA PRO A 158 -7.42 -3.57 14.22
C PRO A 158 -7.56 -4.35 12.91
N VAL A 159 -6.48 -5.01 12.51
CA VAL A 159 -6.40 -5.78 11.27
C VAL A 159 -6.53 -7.27 11.59
N THR A 160 -7.48 -7.94 10.95
CA THR A 160 -7.57 -9.39 10.96
C THR A 160 -6.61 -9.98 9.92
N HIS A 161 -6.17 -11.20 10.13
CA HIS A 161 -5.16 -11.85 9.32
C HIS A 161 -5.58 -13.29 9.00
N THR A 162 -5.52 -13.64 7.72
CA THR A 162 -5.78 -15.01 7.23
C THR A 162 -4.58 -15.48 6.43
N LEU A 163 -4.05 -16.63 6.79
CA LEU A 163 -2.86 -17.21 6.13
C LEU A 163 -3.17 -17.59 4.67
N GLY A 164 -2.31 -17.19 3.75
CA GLY A 164 -2.37 -17.54 2.34
C GLY A 164 -1.97 -19.00 2.04
N GLY A 165 -1.51 -19.73 3.05
CA GLY A 165 -1.21 -21.16 2.93
C GLY A 165 0.05 -21.50 2.15
N LEU A 166 0.95 -20.56 1.91
CA LEU A 166 2.22 -20.80 1.24
C LEU A 166 3.14 -21.67 2.12
N ALA A 167 3.44 -22.89 1.64
CA ALA A 167 4.43 -23.75 2.28
C ALA A 167 5.85 -23.17 2.11
N GLY A 168 6.73 -23.44 3.08
CA GLY A 168 8.16 -23.17 2.93
C GLY A 168 8.74 -23.91 1.70
N GLU A 169 9.65 -23.25 0.99
CA GLU A 169 10.38 -23.90 -0.09
C GLU A 169 11.40 -24.87 0.48
N VAL A 170 11.44 -26.07 -0.07
CA VAL A 170 12.47 -27.06 0.21
C VAL A 170 13.33 -27.17 -1.05
N SER A 171 14.63 -26.99 -0.91
CA SER A 171 15.56 -27.28 -2.00
C SER A 171 15.40 -28.73 -2.44
N ALA A 172 15.23 -28.97 -3.73
CA ALA A 172 15.28 -30.34 -4.24
C ALA A 172 16.67 -30.94 -3.90
N LEU A 173 16.69 -32.23 -3.53
CA LEU A 173 17.95 -32.94 -3.32
C LEU A 173 18.86 -32.75 -4.54
N VAL A 174 20.14 -32.44 -4.27
CA VAL A 174 21.14 -32.35 -5.34
C VAL A 174 21.34 -33.76 -5.88
N GLU A 175 20.97 -33.96 -7.16
CA GLU A 175 21.39 -35.17 -7.87
C GLU A 175 22.93 -35.15 -7.98
N ASP A 176 23.55 -36.28 -7.75
CA ASP A 176 25.01 -36.44 -7.83
C ASP A 176 25.58 -35.75 -9.09
N HIS A 177 26.59 -34.90 -8.88
CA HIS A 177 27.32 -34.15 -9.91
C HIS A 177 26.73 -32.86 -10.46
N ARG A 178 25.73 -32.20 -9.81
CA ARG A 178 25.26 -30.87 -10.21
C ARG A 178 25.40 -29.85 -9.08
N LEU A 179 26.17 -28.79 -9.35
CA LEU A 179 26.14 -27.55 -8.55
C LEU A 179 24.84 -26.81 -8.87
N ARG A 180 24.04 -26.50 -7.84
CA ARG A 180 22.96 -25.50 -7.95
C ARG A 180 23.46 -24.21 -7.31
N VAL A 181 23.44 -23.16 -8.10
CA VAL A 181 23.63 -21.78 -7.66
C VAL A 181 22.28 -21.21 -7.32
#